data_79e496a484fb5ac60bd1ba091e0b7dde
#
_entry.id   79e496a484fb5ac60bd1ba091e0b7dde
#
_cell.length_a   1.000
_cell.length_b   1.000
_cell.length_c   1.000
_cell.angle_alpha   90.00
_cell.angle_beta   90.00
_cell.angle_gamma   90.00
#
_symmetry.space_group_name_H-M   'P 1'
#
loop_
_entity.id
_entity.type
_entity.pdbx_description
1 polymer ?
#
loop_
_entity_poly.entity_id
_entity_poly.type
_entity_poly.pdbx_seq_one_letter_code
_entity_poly.pdbx_strand_id
1 'polypeptide(L)'
;MGDSGDLAGAYSDESVLFRVLRHLGWDDLANIGYFTLPTFPLAALAGPVFFQRRLARRSLALLDARPGQFVLDAGCGRGDTTARLGAAGCRALGVDIQPAQIDQARRRFGSRSGARFAVGDATALPPRAADIPLPDGSFDRVHCLEAAFHFGHEGRTSFLSESFRLLRPGGRLVLVDVTSRTDQPIGTLDPNGLVRGTWRFHDIEPYKRYPLMASAAGFTTHRILDWTTPVLHRAAQLSALFAGTASTRAGRQALCVRWPGLRELDAGEWDEVIAIVRAHQAVGRGTCYTAYVFESTGGPPVPAEAGKRRISGQA
;
A
#
# COMPACT_ATOMS: atom_id res chain seq x y z
N MET A 1 6.19 -17.28 -5.87
CA MET A 1 7.40 -16.50 -5.57
C MET A 1 7.40 -15.29 -6.48
N GLY A 2 6.93 -14.13 -6.02
CA GLY A 2 7.06 -12.88 -6.76
C GLY A 2 8.54 -12.57 -6.88
N ASP A 3 9.00 -12.33 -8.11
CA ASP A 3 10.40 -12.05 -8.38
C ASP A 3 10.78 -10.70 -7.74
N SER A 4 11.53 -10.74 -6.63
CA SER A 4 12.01 -9.55 -5.92
C SER A 4 12.84 -8.61 -6.80
N GLY A 5 13.43 -9.13 -7.90
CA GLY A 5 14.18 -8.36 -8.89
C GLY A 5 13.29 -7.43 -9.72
N ASP A 6 12.03 -7.82 -9.97
CA ASP A 6 11.10 -7.04 -10.80
C ASP A 6 10.56 -5.81 -10.05
N LEU A 7 10.39 -5.89 -8.72
CA LEU A 7 9.91 -4.76 -7.90
C LEU A 7 10.96 -3.65 -7.70
N ALA A 8 12.26 -3.96 -7.77
CA ALA A 8 13.32 -2.97 -7.56
C ALA A 8 13.26 -1.82 -8.59
N GLY A 9 12.89 -2.12 -9.84
CA GLY A 9 12.74 -1.11 -10.91
C GLY A 9 11.54 -0.18 -10.72
N ALA A 10 10.47 -0.61 -10.02
CA ALA A 10 9.26 0.20 -9.83
C ALA A 10 9.52 1.47 -9.00
N TYR A 11 10.44 1.39 -8.03
CA TYR A 11 10.72 2.46 -7.07
C TYR A 11 12.13 3.06 -7.26
N SER A 12 12.72 2.89 -8.45
CA SER A 12 14.04 3.38 -8.82
C SER A 12 13.99 4.61 -9.73
N ASP A 13 15.14 5.24 -9.91
CA ASP A 13 15.35 6.38 -10.82
C ASP A 13 15.23 6.01 -12.30
N GLU A 14 15.13 4.75 -12.63
CA GLU A 14 14.87 4.26 -13.98
C GLU A 14 13.45 4.63 -14.46
N SER A 15 12.49 4.78 -13.54
CA SER A 15 11.13 5.20 -13.88
C SER A 15 11.05 6.72 -13.97
N VAL A 16 10.64 7.24 -15.14
CA VAL A 16 10.42 8.67 -15.35
C VAL A 16 9.36 9.23 -14.38
N LEU A 17 8.31 8.47 -14.07
CA LEU A 17 7.29 8.86 -13.11
C LEU A 17 7.91 9.05 -11.72
N PHE A 18 8.78 8.14 -11.27
CA PHE A 18 9.42 8.27 -9.94
C PHE A 18 10.38 9.45 -9.87
N ARG A 19 11.11 9.76 -10.94
CA ARG A 19 11.92 10.99 -11.00
C ARG A 19 11.04 12.23 -10.86
N VAL A 20 9.91 12.30 -11.57
CA VAL A 20 8.94 13.39 -11.44
C VAL A 20 8.38 13.45 -10.03
N LEU A 21 7.90 12.35 -9.47
CA LEU A 21 7.36 12.29 -8.11
C LEU A 21 8.38 12.78 -7.07
N ARG A 22 9.65 12.45 -7.23
CA ARG A 22 10.73 12.93 -6.37
C ARG A 22 10.88 14.45 -6.48
N HIS A 23 10.94 15.01 -7.68
CA HIS A 23 11.02 16.46 -7.87
C HIS A 23 9.79 17.19 -7.29
N LEU A 24 8.64 16.55 -7.28
CA LEU A 24 7.43 17.04 -6.63
C LEU A 24 7.42 16.85 -5.10
N GLY A 25 8.42 16.13 -4.54
CA GLY A 25 8.49 15.79 -3.11
C GLY A 25 7.52 14.69 -2.69
N TRP A 26 7.17 13.76 -3.60
CA TRP A 26 6.21 12.66 -3.35
C TRP A 26 6.90 11.33 -3.03
N ASP A 27 8.20 11.29 -2.93
CA ASP A 27 8.96 10.04 -2.79
C ASP A 27 9.18 9.58 -1.35
N ASP A 28 8.90 10.43 -0.35
CA ASP A 28 9.30 10.19 1.05
C ASP A 28 8.63 8.96 1.68
N LEU A 29 7.32 8.72 1.43
CA LEU A 29 6.53 7.68 2.07
C LEU A 29 5.98 6.61 1.13
N ALA A 30 6.16 6.75 -0.18
CA ALA A 30 5.70 5.80 -1.20
C ALA A 30 4.20 5.42 -1.13
N ASN A 31 3.34 6.29 -0.59
CA ASN A 31 1.89 6.10 -0.61
C ASN A 31 1.17 7.27 -1.29
N ILE A 32 -0.08 7.04 -1.76
CA ILE A 32 -0.83 8.03 -2.54
C ILE A 32 -1.17 9.28 -1.74
N GLY A 33 -1.52 9.14 -0.46
CA GLY A 33 -1.93 10.24 0.41
C GLY A 33 -3.45 10.32 0.61
N TYR A 34 -3.88 10.98 1.70
CA TYR A 34 -5.27 11.14 2.09
C TYR A 34 -5.68 12.61 2.08
N PHE A 35 -6.55 13.00 1.15
CA PHE A 35 -6.93 14.37 0.85
C PHE A 35 -8.38 14.65 1.29
N THR A 36 -8.61 15.55 2.24
CA THR A 36 -9.95 15.83 2.80
C THR A 36 -10.53 17.19 2.41
N LEU A 37 -9.74 18.07 1.80
CA LEU A 37 -10.16 19.40 1.39
C LEU A 37 -9.99 19.57 -0.11
N PRO A 38 -10.63 20.57 -0.75
CA PRO A 38 -10.32 20.94 -2.13
C PRO A 38 -8.81 21.10 -2.25
N THR A 39 -8.23 20.24 -3.09
CA THR A 39 -6.81 19.87 -2.91
C THR A 39 -5.82 20.86 -3.48
N PHE A 40 -6.23 21.70 -4.42
CA PHE A 40 -5.25 22.44 -5.20
C PHE A 40 -4.45 23.50 -4.41
N PRO A 41 -5.04 24.43 -3.67
CA PRO A 41 -4.23 25.42 -2.95
C PRO A 41 -3.40 24.81 -1.82
N LEU A 42 -3.97 23.84 -1.11
CA LEU A 42 -3.32 23.22 0.05
C LEU A 42 -2.22 22.23 -0.33
N ALA A 43 -2.39 21.48 -1.42
CA ALA A 43 -1.33 20.58 -1.91
C ALA A 43 -0.12 21.37 -2.41
N ALA A 44 -0.36 22.53 -3.04
CA ALA A 44 0.73 23.41 -3.48
C ALA A 44 1.52 24.05 -2.31
N LEU A 45 0.84 24.31 -1.18
CA LEU A 45 1.42 24.93 0.00
C LEU A 45 2.04 23.91 0.97
N ALA A 46 1.28 22.85 1.29
CA ALA A 46 1.67 21.87 2.30
C ALA A 46 2.59 20.76 1.77
N GLY A 47 2.68 20.63 0.45
CA GLY A 47 3.39 19.54 -0.21
C GLY A 47 2.71 18.17 -0.07
N PRO A 48 3.07 17.20 -0.91
CA PRO A 48 2.44 15.87 -0.92
C PRO A 48 2.70 15.07 0.36
N VAL A 49 3.84 15.24 0.99
CA VAL A 49 4.24 14.54 2.23
C VAL A 49 3.23 14.73 3.36
N PHE A 50 2.57 15.90 3.44
CA PHE A 50 1.50 16.14 4.43
C PHE A 50 0.35 15.14 4.27
N PHE A 51 -0.10 14.90 3.03
CA PHE A 51 -1.21 13.99 2.72
C PHE A 51 -0.79 12.54 2.85
N GLN A 52 0.44 12.19 2.47
CA GLN A 52 1.03 10.87 2.67
C GLN A 52 1.10 10.51 4.17
N ARG A 53 1.61 11.42 5.00
CA ARG A 53 1.64 11.26 6.47
C ARG A 53 0.24 11.16 7.07
N ARG A 54 -0.75 11.80 6.46
CA ARG A 54 -2.14 11.72 6.87
C ARG A 54 -2.74 10.36 6.58
N LEU A 55 -2.46 9.77 5.40
CA LEU A 55 -2.87 8.41 5.06
C LEU A 55 -2.25 7.42 6.05
N ALA A 56 -0.93 7.45 6.25
CA ALA A 56 -0.23 6.62 7.21
C ALA A 56 -0.83 6.72 8.62
N ARG A 57 -1.07 7.94 9.13
CA ARG A 57 -1.70 8.12 10.46
C ARG A 57 -3.10 7.54 10.54
N ARG A 58 -3.92 7.66 9.47
CA ARG A 58 -5.26 7.11 9.44
C ARG A 58 -5.26 5.59 9.39
N SER A 59 -4.37 4.98 8.63
CA SER A 59 -4.25 3.51 8.60
C SER A 59 -3.77 2.97 9.94
N LEU A 60 -2.77 3.60 10.55
CA LEU A 60 -2.28 3.21 11.89
C LEU A 60 -3.33 3.38 12.99
N ALA A 61 -4.19 4.40 12.90
CA ALA A 61 -5.28 4.60 13.86
C ALA A 61 -6.30 3.45 13.87
N LEU A 62 -6.47 2.73 12.74
CA LEU A 62 -7.36 1.56 12.67
C LEU A 62 -6.81 0.35 13.43
N LEU A 63 -5.50 0.27 13.65
CA LEU A 63 -4.88 -0.80 14.45
C LEU A 63 -5.35 -0.77 15.91
N ASP A 64 -5.69 0.41 16.44
CA ASP A 64 -5.92 0.59 17.87
C ASP A 64 -4.76 -0.02 18.71
N ALA A 65 -3.54 0.24 18.26
CA ALA A 65 -2.34 -0.27 18.92
C ALA A 65 -2.03 0.56 20.18
N ARG A 66 -1.62 -0.13 21.25
CA ARG A 66 -1.30 0.47 22.54
C ARG A 66 0.19 0.32 22.87
N PRO A 67 0.75 1.22 23.70
CA PRO A 67 2.12 1.06 24.19
C PRO A 67 2.37 -0.34 24.76
N GLY A 68 3.56 -0.88 24.46
CA GLY A 68 3.97 -2.23 24.85
C GLY A 68 3.52 -3.34 23.92
N GLN A 69 2.54 -3.11 23.03
CA GLN A 69 2.10 -4.12 22.08
C GLN A 69 3.14 -4.37 20.98
N PHE A 70 3.15 -5.61 20.48
CA PHE A 70 4.02 -6.01 19.39
C PHE A 70 3.28 -5.92 18.06
N VAL A 71 3.83 -5.16 17.12
CA VAL A 71 3.20 -4.83 15.84
C VAL A 71 4.11 -5.21 14.68
N LEU A 72 3.58 -5.99 13.73
CA LEU A 72 4.20 -6.24 12.43
C LEU A 72 3.73 -5.18 11.44
N ASP A 73 4.65 -4.55 10.74
CA ASP A 73 4.40 -3.61 9.64
C ASP A 73 4.89 -4.25 8.33
N ALA A 74 3.98 -4.90 7.62
CA ALA A 74 4.25 -5.70 6.43
C ALA A 74 4.29 -4.81 5.17
N GLY A 75 5.38 -4.88 4.40
CA GLY A 75 5.64 -3.93 3.31
C GLY A 75 5.95 -2.54 3.86
N CYS A 76 6.83 -2.45 4.85
CA CYS A 76 7.08 -1.20 5.59
C CYS A 76 7.81 -0.12 4.75
N GLY A 77 8.31 -0.47 3.57
CA GLY A 77 9.08 0.41 2.71
C GLY A 77 10.22 1.09 3.47
N ARG A 78 10.27 2.41 3.41
CA ARG A 78 11.30 3.25 4.06
C ARG A 78 11.10 3.45 5.56
N GLY A 79 10.16 2.74 6.20
CA GLY A 79 10.03 2.57 7.65
C GLY A 79 9.29 3.67 8.41
N ASP A 80 8.63 4.62 7.76
CA ASP A 80 7.93 5.73 8.46
C ASP A 80 6.80 5.22 9.37
N THR A 81 5.98 4.28 8.91
CA THR A 81 4.88 3.66 9.69
C THR A 81 5.41 2.87 10.88
N THR A 82 6.43 2.04 10.67
CA THR A 82 7.10 1.29 11.74
C THR A 82 7.71 2.23 12.80
N ALA A 83 8.39 3.30 12.36
CA ALA A 83 8.99 4.28 13.27
C ALA A 83 7.94 5.05 14.09
N ARG A 84 6.77 5.31 13.52
CA ARG A 84 5.63 5.94 14.24
C ARG A 84 5.05 5.01 15.29
N LEU A 85 4.93 3.72 14.99
CA LEU A 85 4.50 2.71 15.96
C LEU A 85 5.50 2.62 17.13
N GLY A 86 6.80 2.59 16.85
CA GLY A 86 7.83 2.64 17.88
C GLY A 86 7.76 3.91 18.72
N ALA A 87 7.58 5.08 18.10
CA ALA A 87 7.43 6.36 18.80
C ALA A 87 6.14 6.44 19.65
N ALA A 88 5.11 5.67 19.30
CA ALA A 88 3.88 5.51 20.08
C ALA A 88 4.03 4.50 21.23
N GLY A 89 5.25 4.00 21.50
CA GLY A 89 5.55 3.08 22.59
C GLY A 89 5.30 1.60 22.25
N CYS A 90 5.00 1.26 21.00
CA CYS A 90 4.89 -0.13 20.56
C CYS A 90 6.29 -0.75 20.33
N ARG A 91 6.34 -2.08 20.36
CA ARG A 91 7.44 -2.85 19.78
C ARG A 91 7.07 -3.13 18.33
N ALA A 92 7.75 -2.50 17.37
CA ALA A 92 7.38 -2.60 15.96
C ALA A 92 8.49 -3.30 15.14
N LEU A 93 8.10 -4.27 14.33
CA LEU A 93 8.94 -4.92 13.35
C LEU A 93 8.43 -4.55 11.95
N GLY A 94 9.20 -3.76 11.21
CA GLY A 94 8.96 -3.49 9.79
C GLY A 94 9.66 -4.54 8.93
N VAL A 95 8.92 -5.13 8.01
CA VAL A 95 9.48 -6.05 7.02
C VAL A 95 9.17 -5.56 5.61
N ASP A 96 10.14 -5.71 4.72
CA ASP A 96 9.99 -5.42 3.30
C ASP A 96 10.86 -6.39 2.50
N ILE A 97 10.37 -6.80 1.34
CA ILE A 97 11.11 -7.74 0.48
C ILE A 97 12.32 -7.09 -0.19
N GLN A 98 12.34 -5.75 -0.30
CA GLN A 98 13.40 -5.01 -0.96
C GLN A 98 14.50 -4.59 0.03
N PRO A 99 15.75 -5.10 -0.12
CA PRO A 99 16.86 -4.72 0.77
C PRO A 99 17.13 -3.21 0.77
N ALA A 100 17.02 -2.54 -0.39
CA ALA A 100 17.26 -1.11 -0.52
C ALA A 100 16.29 -0.27 0.33
N GLN A 101 15.02 -0.69 0.45
CA GLN A 101 14.02 -0.03 1.31
C GLN A 101 14.38 -0.21 2.79
N ILE A 102 14.75 -1.42 3.19
CA ILE A 102 15.16 -1.72 4.57
C ILE A 102 16.44 -0.97 4.96
N ASP A 103 17.40 -0.86 4.04
CA ASP A 103 18.62 -0.08 4.30
C ASP A 103 18.30 1.41 4.50
N GLN A 104 17.36 1.96 3.74
CA GLN A 104 16.89 3.32 3.97
C GLN A 104 16.16 3.46 5.31
N ALA A 105 15.26 2.51 5.64
CA ALA A 105 14.56 2.49 6.91
C ALA A 105 15.53 2.44 8.11
N ARG A 106 16.55 1.60 8.03
CA ARG A 106 17.61 1.50 9.06
C ARG A 106 18.41 2.78 9.18
N ARG A 107 18.82 3.40 8.07
CA ARG A 107 19.54 4.69 8.09
C ARG A 107 18.71 5.81 8.71
N ARG A 108 17.40 5.86 8.41
CA ARG A 108 16.51 6.94 8.88
C ARG A 108 16.04 6.74 10.33
N PHE A 109 15.84 5.49 10.73
CA PHE A 109 15.11 5.17 11.96
C PHE A 109 15.75 4.08 12.82
N GLY A 110 16.86 3.47 12.41
CA GLY A 110 17.45 2.32 13.11
C GLY A 110 17.94 2.61 14.54
N SER A 111 18.22 3.87 14.87
CA SER A 111 18.56 4.31 16.23
C SER A 111 17.34 4.56 17.12
N ARG A 112 16.11 4.53 16.58
CA ARG A 112 14.90 4.78 17.37
C ARG A 112 14.54 3.56 18.22
N SER A 113 14.23 3.79 19.48
CA SER A 113 13.69 2.75 20.34
C SER A 113 12.34 2.27 19.84
N GLY A 114 12.05 0.97 19.98
CA GLY A 114 10.77 0.37 19.63
C GLY A 114 10.59 -0.01 18.15
N ALA A 115 11.45 0.44 17.23
CA ALA A 115 11.40 0.05 15.81
C ALA A 115 12.58 -0.86 15.44
N ARG A 116 12.29 -1.93 14.68
CA ARG A 116 13.27 -2.83 14.05
C ARG A 116 12.89 -3.07 12.61
N PHE A 117 13.87 -3.38 11.76
CA PHE A 117 13.66 -3.54 10.33
C PHE A 117 14.37 -4.78 9.82
N ALA A 118 13.69 -5.60 9.03
CA ALA A 118 14.24 -6.82 8.44
C ALA A 118 13.84 -6.94 6.96
N VAL A 119 14.74 -7.46 6.15
CA VAL A 119 14.39 -7.95 4.82
C VAL A 119 13.61 -9.24 5.01
N GLY A 120 12.44 -9.36 4.37
CA GLY A 120 11.60 -10.54 4.45
C GLY A 120 10.39 -10.46 3.55
N ASP A 121 9.93 -11.63 3.12
CA ASP A 121 8.69 -11.78 2.38
C ASP A 121 7.53 -11.89 3.39
N ALA A 122 6.63 -10.90 3.38
CA ALA A 122 5.49 -10.85 4.29
C ALA A 122 4.48 -12.00 4.07
N THR A 123 4.57 -12.70 2.94
CA THR A 123 3.72 -13.86 2.60
C THR A 123 4.24 -15.17 3.22
N ALA A 124 5.50 -15.21 3.63
CA ALA A 124 6.17 -16.38 4.21
C ALA A 124 7.37 -15.93 5.06
N LEU A 125 7.12 -15.42 6.26
CA LEU A 125 8.18 -14.94 7.13
C LEU A 125 9.01 -16.10 7.71
N PRO A 126 10.34 -15.93 7.81
CA PRO A 126 11.18 -16.92 8.46
C PRO A 126 10.90 -17.01 9.97
N PRO A 127 11.32 -18.08 10.66
CA PRO A 127 11.11 -18.21 12.11
C PRO A 127 11.71 -17.08 12.95
N ARG A 128 12.62 -16.28 12.38
CA ARG A 128 13.26 -15.12 13.00
C ARG A 128 13.49 -14.01 11.96
N ALA A 129 13.29 -12.78 12.36
CA ALA A 129 13.61 -11.59 11.55
C ALA A 129 14.20 -10.49 12.45
N ALA A 130 15.27 -9.80 12.04
CA ALA A 130 16.01 -8.81 12.83
C ALA A 130 16.31 -9.32 14.27
N ASP A 131 16.73 -10.57 14.39
CA ASP A 131 17.01 -11.30 15.66
C ASP A 131 15.77 -11.50 16.56
N ILE A 132 14.59 -11.19 16.08
CA ILE A 132 13.32 -11.39 16.78
C ILE A 132 12.74 -12.76 16.38
N PRO A 133 12.45 -13.67 17.32
CA PRO A 133 11.68 -14.87 17.05
C PRO A 133 10.24 -14.52 16.64
N LEU A 134 9.69 -15.26 15.67
CA LEU A 134 8.35 -15.06 15.13
C LEU A 134 7.47 -16.31 15.32
N PRO A 135 7.26 -16.77 16.57
CA PRO A 135 6.37 -17.90 16.83
C PRO A 135 4.90 -17.52 16.56
N ASP A 136 4.05 -18.54 16.44
CA ASP A 136 2.60 -18.36 16.31
C ASP A 136 2.06 -17.55 17.48
N GLY A 137 1.10 -16.66 17.19
CA GLY A 137 0.44 -15.85 18.22
C GLY A 137 1.33 -14.82 18.92
N SER A 138 2.44 -14.42 18.30
CA SER A 138 3.41 -13.50 18.93
C SER A 138 3.09 -12.02 18.75
N PHE A 139 2.26 -11.67 17.77
CA PHE A 139 1.91 -10.29 17.47
C PHE A 139 0.51 -9.91 17.97
N ASP A 140 0.40 -8.69 18.46
CA ASP A 140 -0.88 -8.07 18.81
C ASP A 140 -1.61 -7.50 17.59
N ARG A 141 -0.83 -6.93 16.65
CA ARG A 141 -1.32 -6.21 15.48
C ARG A 141 -0.46 -6.50 14.25
N VAL A 142 -1.11 -6.53 13.09
CA VAL A 142 -0.45 -6.53 11.77
C VAL A 142 -0.97 -5.35 10.97
N HIS A 143 -0.08 -4.61 10.33
CA HIS A 143 -0.36 -3.50 9.45
C HIS A 143 0.17 -3.77 8.06
N CYS A 144 -0.59 -3.44 7.02
CA CYS A 144 -0.16 -3.48 5.64
C CYS A 144 -0.80 -2.31 4.89
N LEU A 145 0.02 -1.39 4.40
CA LEU A 145 -0.42 -0.20 3.68
C LEU A 145 0.21 -0.16 2.29
N GLU A 146 -0.63 -0.25 1.25
CA GLU A 146 -0.19 -0.17 -0.16
C GLU A 146 0.96 -1.13 -0.50
N ALA A 147 0.86 -2.38 -0.04
CA ALA A 147 1.85 -3.39 -0.34
C ALA A 147 1.22 -4.68 -0.90
N ALA A 148 0.00 -5.04 -0.48
CA ALA A 148 -0.57 -6.33 -0.85
C ALA A 148 -0.97 -6.44 -2.33
N PHE A 149 -1.14 -5.33 -3.04
CA PHE A 149 -1.37 -5.35 -4.49
C PHE A 149 -0.16 -5.90 -5.28
N HIS A 150 1.03 -5.92 -4.68
CA HIS A 150 2.22 -6.55 -5.26
C HIS A 150 2.28 -8.07 -5.06
N PHE A 151 1.51 -8.63 -4.13
CA PHE A 151 1.67 -10.03 -3.73
C PHE A 151 1.07 -11.03 -4.74
N GLY A 152 0.23 -10.59 -5.70
CA GLY A 152 -0.56 -11.49 -6.52
C GLY A 152 -1.63 -12.24 -5.70
N HIS A 153 -2.55 -12.94 -6.35
CA HIS A 153 -3.67 -13.60 -5.66
C HIS A 153 -3.22 -14.65 -4.64
N GLU A 154 -2.29 -15.53 -5.01
CA GLU A 154 -1.75 -16.56 -4.12
C GLU A 154 -0.96 -15.96 -2.96
N GLY A 155 -0.13 -14.94 -3.24
CA GLY A 155 0.63 -14.25 -2.20
C GLY A 155 -0.28 -13.49 -1.22
N ARG A 156 -1.39 -12.90 -1.68
CA ARG A 156 -2.39 -12.29 -0.78
C ARG A 156 -3.04 -13.34 0.13
N THR A 157 -3.35 -14.51 -0.40
CA THR A 157 -3.87 -15.65 0.40
C THR A 157 -2.85 -16.10 1.44
N SER A 158 -1.59 -16.27 1.03
CA SER A 158 -0.48 -16.63 1.92
C SER A 158 -0.23 -15.56 2.99
N PHE A 159 -0.26 -14.28 2.61
CA PHE A 159 -0.14 -13.15 3.55
C PHE A 159 -1.22 -13.14 4.62
N LEU A 160 -2.49 -13.41 4.24
CA LEU A 160 -3.58 -13.50 5.21
C LEU A 160 -3.38 -14.68 6.15
N SER A 161 -2.98 -15.85 5.64
CA SER A 161 -2.69 -17.02 6.45
C SER A 161 -1.51 -16.80 7.40
N GLU A 162 -0.43 -16.18 6.93
CA GLU A 162 0.75 -15.85 7.74
C GLU A 162 0.42 -14.78 8.80
N SER A 163 -0.36 -13.77 8.44
CA SER A 163 -0.85 -12.77 9.40
C SER A 163 -1.70 -13.40 10.49
N PHE A 164 -2.56 -14.38 10.12
CA PHE A 164 -3.37 -15.12 11.09
C PHE A 164 -2.50 -15.96 12.03
N ARG A 165 -1.51 -16.69 11.48
CA ARG A 165 -0.56 -17.47 12.28
C ARG A 165 0.16 -16.61 13.31
N LEU A 166 0.63 -15.45 12.90
CA LEU A 166 1.41 -14.55 13.76
C LEU A 166 0.58 -13.83 14.81
N LEU A 167 -0.70 -13.55 14.52
CA LEU A 167 -1.58 -12.83 15.45
C LEU A 167 -2.07 -13.74 16.58
N ARG A 168 -2.00 -13.22 17.80
CA ARG A 168 -2.68 -13.84 18.93
C ARG A 168 -4.21 -13.82 18.76
N PRO A 169 -4.95 -14.67 19.46
CA PRO A 169 -6.41 -14.58 19.54
C PRO A 169 -6.87 -13.15 19.88
N GLY A 170 -7.83 -12.61 19.12
CA GLY A 170 -8.28 -11.22 19.24
C GLY A 170 -7.27 -10.18 18.71
N GLY A 171 -6.19 -10.62 18.08
CA GLY A 171 -5.27 -9.74 17.37
C GLY A 171 -5.91 -9.13 16.13
N ARG A 172 -5.39 -8.00 15.66
CA ARG A 172 -6.00 -7.25 14.55
C ARG A 172 -5.04 -7.09 13.38
N LEU A 173 -5.55 -7.36 12.16
CA LEU A 173 -4.93 -6.99 10.90
C LEU A 173 -5.62 -5.77 10.31
N VAL A 174 -4.86 -4.75 9.96
CA VAL A 174 -5.31 -3.62 9.13
C VAL A 174 -4.61 -3.71 7.77
N LEU A 175 -5.41 -3.93 6.73
CA LEU A 175 -4.97 -3.95 5.34
C LEU A 175 -5.57 -2.76 4.61
N VAL A 176 -4.74 -1.93 4.00
CA VAL A 176 -5.18 -0.74 3.25
C VAL A 176 -4.55 -0.76 1.87
N ASP A 177 -5.40 -0.86 0.83
CA ASP A 177 -4.88 -1.09 -0.51
C ASP A 177 -5.82 -0.61 -1.63
N VAL A 178 -5.25 -0.53 -2.85
CA VAL A 178 -6.01 -0.39 -4.09
C VAL A 178 -6.66 -1.73 -4.43
N THR A 179 -7.94 -1.69 -4.75
CA THR A 179 -8.74 -2.88 -5.07
C THR A 179 -9.57 -2.66 -6.33
N SER A 180 -10.03 -3.72 -6.98
CA SER A 180 -10.95 -3.62 -8.11
C SER A 180 -12.41 -3.48 -7.65
N ARG A 181 -13.21 -2.72 -8.41
CA ARG A 181 -14.67 -2.67 -8.23
C ARG A 181 -15.37 -3.91 -8.76
N THR A 182 -14.75 -4.60 -9.69
CA THR A 182 -15.33 -5.73 -10.43
C THR A 182 -14.39 -6.93 -10.39
N ASP A 183 -14.91 -8.09 -10.77
CA ASP A 183 -14.13 -9.32 -10.93
C ASP A 183 -13.38 -9.39 -12.28
N GLN A 184 -13.47 -8.34 -13.11
CA GLN A 184 -12.75 -8.31 -14.38
C GLN A 184 -11.24 -8.15 -14.17
N PRO A 185 -10.42 -8.81 -14.99
CA PRO A 185 -8.97 -8.64 -14.95
C PRO A 185 -8.57 -7.18 -15.13
N ILE A 186 -7.55 -6.75 -14.40
CA ILE A 186 -7.02 -5.37 -14.50
C ILE A 186 -6.60 -5.00 -15.93
N GLY A 187 -6.22 -5.98 -16.76
CA GLY A 187 -5.91 -5.76 -18.18
C GLY A 187 -7.05 -5.14 -18.99
N THR A 188 -8.31 -5.31 -18.57
CA THR A 188 -9.46 -4.64 -19.18
C THR A 188 -9.44 -3.14 -18.92
N LEU A 189 -8.97 -2.71 -17.76
CA LEU A 189 -8.86 -1.29 -17.38
C LEU A 189 -7.53 -0.68 -17.84
N ASP A 190 -6.49 -1.50 -17.98
CA ASP A 190 -5.13 -1.12 -18.37
C ASP A 190 -4.68 -1.95 -19.60
N PRO A 191 -5.31 -1.77 -20.77
CA PRO A 191 -5.05 -2.62 -21.94
C PRO A 191 -3.60 -2.50 -22.45
N ASN A 192 -2.99 -1.33 -22.29
CA ASN A 192 -1.60 -1.09 -22.70
C ASN A 192 -0.57 -1.46 -21.62
N GLY A 193 -1.01 -1.88 -20.44
CA GLY A 193 -0.14 -2.27 -19.34
C GLY A 193 0.68 -1.13 -18.72
N LEU A 194 0.36 0.14 -19.00
CA LEU A 194 1.15 1.28 -18.51
C LEU A 194 1.13 1.40 -16.99
N VAL A 195 -0.04 1.20 -16.37
CA VAL A 195 -0.15 1.28 -14.90
C VAL A 195 0.50 0.08 -14.25
N ARG A 196 0.23 -1.14 -14.78
CA ARG A 196 0.86 -2.38 -14.29
C ARG A 196 2.37 -2.35 -14.44
N GLY A 197 2.87 -1.89 -15.59
CA GLY A 197 4.31 -1.76 -15.84
C GLY A 197 4.98 -0.72 -14.93
N THR A 198 4.31 0.41 -14.67
CA THR A 198 4.83 1.47 -13.79
C THR A 198 5.01 0.96 -12.35
N TRP A 199 4.03 0.26 -11.81
CA TRP A 199 4.03 -0.20 -10.41
C TRP A 199 4.46 -1.67 -10.25
N ARG A 200 4.80 -2.35 -11.36
CA ARG A 200 5.28 -3.75 -11.36
C ARG A 200 4.33 -4.68 -10.59
N PHE A 201 3.05 -4.66 -10.92
CA PHE A 201 2.06 -5.62 -10.41
C PHE A 201 1.31 -6.32 -11.53
N HIS A 202 0.79 -7.52 -11.28
CA HIS A 202 0.09 -8.32 -12.29
C HIS A 202 -1.43 -8.15 -12.21
N ASP A 203 -1.98 -8.10 -11.00
CA ASP A 203 -3.40 -7.99 -10.75
C ASP A 203 -3.69 -7.19 -9.47
N ILE A 204 -4.95 -6.80 -9.32
CA ILE A 204 -5.50 -6.25 -8.08
C ILE A 204 -6.73 -7.06 -7.68
N GLU A 205 -6.90 -7.29 -6.37
CA GLU A 205 -8.00 -8.06 -5.85
C GLU A 205 -9.31 -7.28 -5.89
N PRO A 206 -10.44 -7.89 -6.30
CA PRO A 206 -11.76 -7.31 -6.11
C PRO A 206 -12.04 -7.04 -4.64
N TYR A 207 -12.55 -5.85 -4.30
CA TYR A 207 -12.72 -5.42 -2.91
C TYR A 207 -13.58 -6.37 -2.07
N LYS A 208 -14.53 -7.08 -2.71
CA LYS A 208 -15.42 -8.05 -2.05
C LYS A 208 -14.74 -9.38 -1.73
N ARG A 209 -13.62 -9.70 -2.38
CA ARG A 209 -12.91 -10.97 -2.17
C ARG A 209 -12.06 -10.98 -0.92
N TYR A 210 -11.47 -9.83 -0.54
CA TYR A 210 -10.65 -9.77 0.67
C TYR A 210 -11.35 -10.28 1.93
N PRO A 211 -12.62 -9.91 2.23
CA PRO A 211 -13.35 -10.48 3.37
C PRO A 211 -13.52 -11.99 3.30
N LEU A 212 -13.73 -12.55 2.11
CA LEU A 212 -13.86 -14.00 1.91
C LEU A 212 -12.54 -14.72 2.14
N MET A 213 -11.44 -14.19 1.56
CA MET A 213 -10.08 -14.71 1.76
C MET A 213 -9.67 -14.64 3.23
N ALA A 214 -9.96 -13.52 3.90
CA ALA A 214 -9.67 -13.32 5.31
C ALA A 214 -10.47 -14.31 6.19
N SER A 215 -11.75 -14.54 5.87
CA SER A 215 -12.59 -15.53 6.56
C SER A 215 -12.03 -16.95 6.39
N ALA A 216 -11.57 -17.31 5.20
CA ALA A 216 -10.92 -18.60 4.94
C ALA A 216 -9.62 -18.78 5.74
N ALA A 217 -8.88 -17.68 6.00
CA ALA A 217 -7.68 -17.68 6.83
C ALA A 217 -7.96 -17.71 8.35
N GLY A 218 -9.23 -17.55 8.80
CA GLY A 218 -9.61 -17.56 10.22
C GLY A 218 -9.92 -16.20 10.82
N PHE A 219 -10.04 -15.15 9.99
CA PHE A 219 -10.42 -13.83 10.46
C PHE A 219 -11.93 -13.60 10.43
N THR A 220 -12.40 -12.72 11.32
CA THR A 220 -13.69 -12.05 11.16
C THR A 220 -13.46 -10.62 10.63
N THR A 221 -14.39 -10.18 9.76
CA THR A 221 -14.37 -8.80 9.27
C THR A 221 -15.00 -7.87 10.31
N HIS A 222 -14.19 -7.00 10.88
CA HIS A 222 -14.66 -5.99 11.85
C HIS A 222 -15.16 -4.72 11.16
N ARG A 223 -14.40 -4.20 10.15
CA ARG A 223 -14.77 -2.98 9.41
C ARG A 223 -14.23 -3.03 7.98
N ILE A 224 -15.00 -2.44 7.07
CA ILE A 224 -14.57 -2.12 5.70
C ILE A 224 -14.85 -0.63 5.49
N LEU A 225 -13.85 0.12 5.07
CA LEU A 225 -13.95 1.56 4.85
C LEU A 225 -13.57 1.89 3.42
N ASP A 226 -14.45 2.58 2.71
CA ASP A 226 -14.16 3.10 1.37
C ASP A 226 -13.45 4.46 1.49
N TRP A 227 -12.18 4.49 1.13
CA TRP A 227 -11.36 5.69 1.06
C TRP A 227 -11.11 6.14 -0.38
N THR A 228 -11.89 5.65 -1.34
CA THR A 228 -11.72 5.95 -2.76
C THR A 228 -11.75 7.45 -3.05
N THR A 229 -12.75 8.15 -2.54
CA THR A 229 -12.86 9.60 -2.79
C THR A 229 -11.69 10.39 -2.21
N PRO A 230 -11.34 10.26 -0.90
CA PRO A 230 -10.25 11.04 -0.33
C PRO A 230 -8.86 10.61 -0.79
N VAL A 231 -8.69 9.44 -1.39
CA VAL A 231 -7.39 8.96 -1.88
C VAL A 231 -7.35 9.03 -3.41
N LEU A 232 -8.04 8.13 -4.11
CA LEU A 232 -7.90 7.98 -5.57
C LEU A 232 -8.50 9.15 -6.35
N HIS A 233 -9.74 9.57 -6.03
CA HIS A 233 -10.38 10.63 -6.81
C HIS A 233 -9.66 11.97 -6.65
N ARG A 234 -9.16 12.26 -5.43
CA ARG A 234 -8.41 13.51 -5.19
C ARG A 234 -7.01 13.47 -5.80
N ALA A 235 -6.31 12.35 -5.71
CA ALA A 235 -5.04 12.18 -6.43
C ALA A 235 -5.23 12.29 -7.94
N ALA A 236 -6.30 11.70 -8.50
CA ALA A 236 -6.64 11.80 -9.92
C ALA A 236 -6.91 13.25 -10.35
N GLN A 237 -7.59 14.06 -9.52
CA GLN A 237 -7.80 15.49 -9.80
C GLN A 237 -6.48 16.27 -9.87
N LEU A 238 -5.56 16.01 -8.93
CA LEU A 238 -4.24 16.65 -8.93
C LEU A 238 -3.39 16.24 -10.13
N SER A 239 -3.36 14.94 -10.42
CA SER A 239 -2.62 14.43 -11.57
C SER A 239 -3.21 14.88 -12.91
N ALA A 240 -4.54 15.03 -13.02
CA ALA A 240 -5.18 15.61 -14.19
C ALA A 240 -4.73 17.06 -14.44
N LEU A 241 -4.69 17.85 -13.38
CA LEU A 241 -4.21 19.23 -13.44
C LEU A 241 -2.75 19.30 -13.86
N PHE A 242 -1.90 18.45 -13.27
CA PHE A 242 -0.50 18.35 -13.66
C PHE A 242 -0.35 17.97 -15.15
N ALA A 243 -1.03 16.92 -15.61
CA ALA A 243 -0.96 16.47 -17.00
C ALA A 243 -1.50 17.53 -17.98
N GLY A 244 -2.60 18.22 -17.63
CA GLY A 244 -3.15 19.33 -18.42
C GLY A 244 -2.16 20.49 -18.55
N THR A 245 -1.50 20.87 -17.46
CA THR A 245 -0.46 21.90 -17.47
C THR A 245 0.76 21.44 -18.29
N ALA A 246 1.23 20.24 -18.07
CA ALA A 246 2.40 19.66 -18.75
C ALA A 246 2.19 19.44 -20.26
N SER A 247 0.94 19.41 -20.73
CA SER A 247 0.62 19.24 -22.16
C SER A 247 0.96 20.46 -23.02
N THR A 248 1.29 21.61 -22.42
CA THR A 248 1.65 22.84 -23.15
C THR A 248 3.08 23.29 -22.81
N ARG A 249 3.73 23.95 -23.81
CA ARG A 249 5.09 24.49 -23.59
C ARG A 249 5.11 25.51 -22.44
N ALA A 250 4.16 26.42 -22.40
CA ALA A 250 4.07 27.41 -21.34
C ALA A 250 3.82 26.77 -19.96
N GLY A 251 2.98 25.73 -19.93
CA GLY A 251 2.73 24.97 -18.70
C GLY A 251 3.98 24.23 -18.21
N ARG A 252 4.73 23.56 -19.11
CA ARG A 252 6.02 22.91 -18.74
C ARG A 252 6.99 23.93 -18.16
N GLN A 253 7.09 25.14 -18.75
CA GLN A 253 7.91 26.22 -18.21
C GLN A 253 7.46 26.65 -16.80
N ALA A 254 6.15 26.81 -16.58
CA ALA A 254 5.61 27.16 -15.25
C ALA A 254 5.91 26.07 -14.21
N LEU A 255 5.75 24.79 -14.58
CA LEU A 255 6.11 23.66 -13.71
C LEU A 255 7.61 23.66 -13.38
N CYS A 256 8.48 23.92 -14.35
CA CYS A 256 9.94 24.01 -14.15
C CYS A 256 10.37 25.21 -13.30
N VAL A 257 9.59 26.31 -13.29
CA VAL A 257 9.83 27.42 -12.35
C VAL A 257 9.52 26.99 -10.91
N ARG A 258 8.40 26.28 -10.73
CA ARG A 258 7.97 25.81 -9.40
C ARG A 258 8.81 24.66 -8.87
N TRP A 259 9.22 23.75 -9.76
CA TRP A 259 10.02 22.55 -9.48
C TRP A 259 11.21 22.48 -10.47
N PRO A 260 12.34 23.12 -10.15
CA PRO A 260 13.47 23.25 -11.08
C PRO A 260 14.04 21.95 -11.60
N GLY A 261 13.97 20.84 -10.83
CA GLY A 261 14.44 19.53 -11.25
C GLY A 261 13.67 18.96 -12.46
N LEU A 262 12.44 19.41 -12.72
CA LEU A 262 11.69 19.01 -13.93
C LEU A 262 12.31 19.52 -15.24
N ARG A 263 13.32 20.40 -15.20
CA ARG A 263 14.09 20.83 -16.40
C ARG A 263 14.97 19.72 -16.96
N GLU A 264 15.24 18.68 -16.18
CA GLU A 264 16.02 17.52 -16.59
C GLU A 264 15.24 16.61 -17.55
N LEU A 265 13.91 16.75 -17.63
CA LEU A 265 13.04 15.93 -18.49
C LEU A 265 13.13 16.42 -19.93
N ASP A 266 13.39 15.50 -20.85
CA ASP A 266 13.29 15.74 -22.27
C ASP A 266 11.83 15.71 -22.78
N ALA A 267 11.63 15.96 -24.08
CA ALA A 267 10.28 16.01 -24.66
C ALA A 267 9.56 14.67 -24.61
N GLY A 268 10.28 13.56 -24.84
CA GLY A 268 9.73 12.21 -24.81
C GLY A 268 9.31 11.80 -23.39
N GLU A 269 10.13 12.13 -22.40
CA GLU A 269 9.86 11.87 -20.99
C GLU A 269 8.62 12.65 -20.48
N TRP A 270 8.44 13.90 -20.92
CA TRP A 270 7.21 14.64 -20.64
C TRP A 270 5.97 13.96 -21.21
N ASP A 271 6.06 13.47 -22.45
CA ASP A 271 4.93 12.80 -23.11
C ASP A 271 4.64 11.44 -22.46
N GLU A 272 5.69 10.70 -22.03
CA GLU A 272 5.56 9.45 -21.29
C GLU A 272 4.84 9.67 -19.94
N VAL A 273 5.28 10.66 -19.14
CA VAL A 273 4.62 10.97 -17.86
C VAL A 273 3.16 11.34 -18.04
N ILE A 274 2.83 12.15 -19.07
CA ILE A 274 1.44 12.51 -19.39
C ILE A 274 0.63 11.26 -19.74
N ALA A 275 1.20 10.34 -20.53
CA ALA A 275 0.55 9.09 -20.90
C ALA A 275 0.29 8.21 -19.67
N ILE A 276 1.28 8.04 -18.80
CA ILE A 276 1.15 7.29 -17.54
C ILE A 276 0.06 7.89 -16.64
N VAL A 277 0.04 9.21 -16.47
CA VAL A 277 -0.99 9.90 -15.66
C VAL A 277 -2.38 9.68 -16.23
N ARG A 278 -2.55 9.75 -17.55
CA ARG A 278 -3.85 9.50 -18.22
C ARG A 278 -4.30 8.04 -18.05
N ALA A 279 -3.36 7.09 -18.14
CA ALA A 279 -3.65 5.68 -17.87
C ALA A 279 -4.12 5.44 -16.43
N HIS A 280 -3.48 6.06 -15.44
CA HIS A 280 -3.93 6.01 -14.04
C HIS A 280 -5.34 6.56 -13.84
N GLN A 281 -5.70 7.63 -14.55
CA GLN A 281 -7.06 8.18 -14.50
C GLN A 281 -8.10 7.21 -15.09
N ALA A 282 -7.73 6.49 -16.16
CA ALA A 282 -8.60 5.48 -16.75
C ALA A 282 -8.81 4.29 -15.81
N VAL A 283 -7.73 3.74 -15.25
CA VAL A 283 -7.75 2.64 -14.28
C VAL A 283 -8.50 3.04 -13.01
N GLY A 284 -8.29 4.26 -12.52
CA GLY A 284 -8.91 4.79 -11.31
C GLY A 284 -10.44 4.78 -11.31
N ARG A 285 -11.09 4.78 -12.49
CA ARG A 285 -12.55 4.66 -12.60
C ARG A 285 -13.07 3.27 -12.25
N GLY A 286 -12.26 2.24 -12.48
CA GLY A 286 -12.61 0.84 -12.19
C GLY A 286 -12.05 0.33 -10.87
N THR A 287 -11.36 1.17 -10.09
CA THR A 287 -10.72 0.79 -8.83
C THR A 287 -11.35 1.46 -7.62
N CYS A 288 -11.12 0.90 -6.46
CA CYS A 288 -11.43 1.46 -5.16
C CYS A 288 -10.16 1.57 -4.32
N TYR A 289 -10.23 2.34 -3.26
CA TYR A 289 -9.23 2.37 -2.22
C TYR A 289 -9.89 1.96 -0.91
N THR A 290 -9.52 0.80 -0.39
CA THR A 290 -10.26 0.17 0.69
C THR A 290 -9.36 -0.10 1.89
N ALA A 291 -9.86 0.24 3.08
CA ALA A 291 -9.24 -0.14 4.33
C ALA A 291 -10.07 -1.23 5.02
N TYR A 292 -9.44 -2.36 5.25
CA TYR A 292 -10.02 -3.52 5.94
C TYR A 292 -9.46 -3.61 7.35
N VAL A 293 -10.33 -3.91 8.29
CA VAL A 293 -9.98 -4.27 9.66
C VAL A 293 -10.49 -5.65 9.93
N PHE A 294 -9.59 -6.60 10.11
CA PHE A 294 -9.87 -7.98 10.43
C PHE A 294 -9.42 -8.32 11.84
N GLU A 295 -10.17 -9.22 12.52
CA GLU A 295 -9.82 -9.70 13.85
C GLU A 295 -9.63 -11.21 13.83
N SER A 296 -8.52 -11.69 14.42
CA SER A 296 -8.21 -13.12 14.55
C SER A 296 -9.16 -13.78 15.53
N THR A 297 -9.85 -14.86 15.09
CA THR A 297 -10.78 -15.61 15.93
C THR A 297 -10.07 -16.47 16.98
N GLY A 298 -8.77 -16.75 16.79
CA GLY A 298 -7.98 -17.66 17.63
C GLY A 298 -8.33 -19.14 17.49
N GLY A 299 -9.30 -19.46 16.63
CA GLY A 299 -9.65 -20.84 16.29
C GLY A 299 -8.98 -21.32 15.00
N PRO A 300 -8.99 -22.61 14.69
CA PRO A 300 -8.47 -23.11 13.41
C PRO A 300 -9.21 -22.46 12.23
N PRO A 301 -8.54 -22.27 11.06
CA PRO A 301 -9.17 -21.74 9.86
C PRO A 301 -10.44 -22.54 9.52
N VAL A 302 -11.52 -21.84 9.16
CA VAL A 302 -12.76 -22.50 8.73
C VAL A 302 -12.54 -23.10 7.33
N PRO A 303 -12.68 -24.42 7.11
CA PRO A 303 -12.54 -25.00 5.79
C PRO A 303 -13.49 -24.33 4.79
N ALA A 304 -13.03 -24.04 3.58
CA ALA A 304 -13.77 -23.33 2.53
C ALA A 304 -15.06 -24.05 2.06
N GLU A 305 -15.35 -25.26 2.54
CA GLU A 305 -16.51 -26.05 2.14
C GLU A 305 -17.79 -25.87 2.99
N ALA A 306 -17.75 -25.11 4.08
CA ALA A 306 -18.92 -24.96 4.97
C ALA A 306 -20.04 -24.06 4.40
N GLY A 307 -19.80 -23.36 3.28
CA GLY A 307 -20.77 -22.46 2.64
C GLY A 307 -21.81 -23.09 1.72
N LYS A 308 -21.75 -24.40 1.46
CA LYS A 308 -22.66 -25.11 0.50
C LYS A 308 -23.75 -25.93 1.13
N ARG A 309 -24.01 -25.87 2.40
CA ARG A 309 -25.16 -26.58 2.99
C ARG A 309 -26.18 -25.62 3.60
N ARG A 310 -27.24 -25.37 2.88
CA ARG A 310 -28.65 -25.23 3.21
C ARG A 310 -29.39 -24.29 2.24
N ILE A 311 -29.67 -24.78 1.05
CA ILE A 311 -30.93 -24.49 0.36
C ILE A 311 -31.32 -25.83 -0.34
N SER A 312 -31.91 -26.73 0.37
CA SER A 312 -32.72 -27.81 -0.19
C SER A 312 -33.70 -28.24 0.89
N GLY A 313 -34.98 -28.01 0.63
CA GLY A 313 -36.09 -28.70 1.26
C GLY A 313 -36.96 -27.85 2.14
N GLN A 314 -38.00 -27.29 1.55
CA GLN A 314 -39.36 -27.75 1.90
C GLN A 314 -40.36 -27.13 0.91
N ALA A 315 -41.21 -28.05 0.40
CA ALA A 315 -42.32 -27.89 -0.49
C ALA A 315 -43.35 -26.81 -0.09
#